data_41db53a0d7fb89e2eaced5e94cad4814
#
_entry.id   41db53a0d7fb89e2eaced5e94cad4814
#
_cell.length_a   1.000
_cell.length_b   1.000
_cell.length_c   1.000
_cell.angle_alpha   90.00
_cell.angle_beta   90.00
_cell.angle_gamma   90.00
#
_symmetry.space_group_name_H-M   'P 1'
#
loop_
_entity.id
_entity.type
_entity.pdbx_description
1 polymer ?
#
loop_
_entity_poly.entity_id
_entity_poly.type
_entity_poly.pdbx_seq_one_letter_code
_entity_poly.pdbx_strand_id
1 'polypeptide(L)'
;ITVLRPSGGSARVLGLDVVEQANEVRQAIGYVPQERAIDRFLTGREHLQLLASLYHIPKDKAAARIDEVLKLVNLEHKADEVARSYSGGMKRKLDIACGLIPDPRVLFMDEPTLGLDVESRLKIWEHIRQLKARGITVLLTTNYLDEADQLCDRIAIIDSGRVKAIGSPNELKSGLGGDIVTLTLASGDLDKVEALAQAVKGQTGVKAVSTKQNVLDIRVASPEAALPAILGAVTARGCRLEFVDYHRPRLDDVFLAHTGRRIKED
;
A
#
# COMPACT_ATOMS: atom_id res chain seq x y z
N ILE A 1 -4.76 14.72 -10.37
CA ILE A 1 -6.12 14.27 -10.76
C ILE A 1 -6.72 15.36 -11.61
N THR A 2 -7.43 15.00 -12.69
CA THR A 2 -8.03 15.93 -13.69
C THR A 2 -7.04 16.87 -14.42
N VAL A 3 -5.73 16.82 -14.14
CA VAL A 3 -4.69 17.63 -14.81
C VAL A 3 -4.32 16.99 -16.14
N LEU A 4 -4.12 15.67 -16.15
CA LEU A 4 -3.87 14.91 -17.36
C LEU A 4 -5.19 14.31 -17.86
N ARG A 5 -5.43 14.44 -19.16
CA ARG A 5 -6.58 13.79 -19.82
C ARG A 5 -6.22 12.35 -20.16
N PRO A 6 -7.16 11.39 -19.98
CA PRO A 6 -6.94 10.03 -20.46
C PRO A 6 -6.77 10.04 -21.97
N SER A 7 -5.86 9.22 -22.50
CA SER A 7 -5.65 9.06 -23.95
C SER A 7 -6.75 8.24 -24.62
N GLY A 8 -7.57 7.55 -23.83
CA GLY A 8 -8.73 6.78 -24.28
C GLY A 8 -9.53 6.26 -23.09
N GLY A 9 -10.73 5.77 -23.34
CA GLY A 9 -11.67 5.34 -22.31
C GLY A 9 -12.32 6.51 -21.57
N SER A 10 -12.94 6.21 -20.43
CA SER A 10 -13.57 7.21 -19.55
C SER A 10 -13.26 6.92 -18.09
N ALA A 11 -13.23 7.97 -17.27
CA ALA A 11 -13.07 7.85 -15.82
C ALA A 11 -14.09 8.74 -15.13
N ARG A 12 -14.65 8.24 -14.01
CA ARG A 12 -15.62 8.98 -13.20
C ARG A 12 -15.24 8.93 -11.73
N VAL A 13 -15.43 10.05 -11.05
CA VAL A 13 -15.29 10.16 -9.60
C VAL A 13 -16.62 10.67 -9.04
N LEU A 14 -17.24 9.93 -8.12
CA LEU A 14 -18.57 10.23 -7.59
C LEU A 14 -19.67 10.39 -8.68
N GLY A 15 -19.51 9.66 -9.80
CA GLY A 15 -20.41 9.78 -10.95
C GLY A 15 -20.07 10.91 -11.93
N LEU A 16 -19.21 11.85 -11.55
CA LEU A 16 -18.77 12.98 -12.36
C LEU A 16 -17.65 12.57 -13.33
N ASP A 17 -17.74 12.99 -14.60
CA ASP A 17 -16.70 12.73 -15.59
C ASP A 17 -15.46 13.59 -15.30
N VAL A 18 -14.27 12.97 -15.28
CA VAL A 18 -13.02 13.64 -14.89
C VAL A 18 -12.51 14.65 -15.93
N VAL A 19 -13.05 14.64 -17.15
CA VAL A 19 -12.69 15.57 -18.24
C VAL A 19 -13.73 16.67 -18.37
N GLU A 20 -15.01 16.27 -18.51
CA GLU A 20 -16.10 17.21 -18.76
C GLU A 20 -16.48 18.00 -17.50
N GLN A 21 -16.40 17.38 -16.34
CA GLN A 21 -16.79 17.95 -15.04
C GLN A 21 -15.58 18.08 -14.09
N ALA A 22 -14.42 18.45 -14.64
CA ALA A 22 -13.16 18.49 -13.90
C ALA A 22 -13.19 19.45 -12.69
N ASN A 23 -13.94 20.55 -12.77
CA ASN A 23 -14.05 21.53 -11.68
C ASN A 23 -14.84 20.95 -10.50
N GLU A 24 -15.98 20.33 -10.78
CA GLU A 24 -16.84 19.69 -9.78
C GLU A 24 -16.10 18.50 -9.11
N VAL A 25 -15.34 17.72 -9.90
CA VAL A 25 -14.48 16.67 -9.35
C VAL A 25 -13.47 17.26 -8.36
N ARG A 26 -12.76 18.35 -8.74
CA ARG A 26 -11.75 18.97 -7.86
C ARG A 26 -12.35 19.54 -6.57
N GLN A 27 -13.60 20.01 -6.60
CA GLN A 27 -14.30 20.48 -5.39
C GLN A 27 -14.70 19.34 -4.45
N ALA A 28 -14.90 18.13 -4.99
CA ALA A 28 -15.37 16.97 -4.23
C ALA A 28 -14.26 16.05 -3.70
N ILE A 29 -13.02 16.31 -4.10
CA ILE A 29 -11.87 15.48 -3.73
C ILE A 29 -10.83 16.26 -2.91
N GLY A 30 -10.09 15.52 -2.10
CA GLY A 30 -8.82 15.96 -1.52
C GLY A 30 -7.65 15.19 -2.14
N TYR A 31 -6.47 15.78 -2.08
CA TYR A 31 -5.25 15.17 -2.59
C TYR A 31 -4.08 15.37 -1.64
N VAL A 32 -3.40 14.31 -1.31
CA VAL A 32 -2.16 14.29 -0.51
C VAL A 32 -1.04 13.77 -1.40
N PRO A 33 -0.13 14.63 -1.87
CA PRO A 33 0.95 14.24 -2.78
C PRO A 33 2.00 13.37 -2.09
N GLN A 34 2.79 12.66 -2.88
CA GLN A 34 3.94 11.90 -2.41
C GLN A 34 5.00 12.85 -1.83
N GLU A 35 5.40 13.85 -2.60
CA GLU A 35 6.29 14.90 -2.13
C GLU A 35 5.56 15.88 -1.22
N ARG A 36 6.24 16.33 -0.16
CA ARG A 36 5.67 17.25 0.80
C ARG A 36 5.52 18.64 0.19
N ALA A 37 4.30 19.16 0.19
CA ALA A 37 3.98 20.49 -0.31
C ALA A 37 3.95 21.56 0.81
N ILE A 38 4.66 21.30 1.93
CA ILE A 38 4.65 22.14 3.13
C ILE A 38 5.75 23.20 3.05
N ASP A 39 5.36 24.48 3.09
CA ASP A 39 6.29 25.58 3.29
C ASP A 39 6.76 25.58 4.75
N ARG A 40 8.07 25.44 4.95
CA ARG A 40 8.68 25.36 6.26
C ARG A 40 8.63 26.66 7.09
N PHE A 41 8.30 27.79 6.48
CA PHE A 41 8.24 29.09 7.12
C PHE A 41 6.81 29.46 7.61
N LEU A 42 5.79 28.79 7.10
CA LEU A 42 4.43 28.96 7.58
C LEU A 42 4.16 28.08 8.80
N THR A 43 3.25 28.52 9.65
CA THR A 43 2.66 27.69 10.72
C THR A 43 1.68 26.68 10.14
N GLY A 44 1.33 25.64 10.90
CA GLY A 44 0.30 24.69 10.48
C GLY A 44 -1.03 25.38 10.16
N ARG A 45 -1.42 26.34 11.00
CA ARG A 45 -2.64 27.14 10.80
C ARG A 45 -2.60 28.00 9.54
N GLU A 46 -1.49 28.69 9.30
CA GLU A 46 -1.32 29.53 8.10
C GLU A 46 -1.39 28.70 6.80
N HIS A 47 -0.85 27.48 6.78
CA HIS A 47 -1.03 26.55 5.62
C HIS A 47 -2.50 26.29 5.35
N LEU A 48 -3.27 25.96 6.38
CA LEU A 48 -4.68 25.63 6.21
C LEU A 48 -5.49 26.88 5.86
N GLN A 49 -5.13 28.07 6.36
CA GLN A 49 -5.74 29.35 5.98
C GLN A 49 -5.50 29.67 4.49
N LEU A 50 -4.27 29.46 4.02
CA LEU A 50 -3.91 29.64 2.61
C LEU A 50 -4.78 28.73 1.72
N LEU A 51 -4.87 27.45 2.06
CA LEU A 51 -5.70 26.51 1.30
C LEU A 51 -7.18 26.83 1.39
N ALA A 52 -7.70 27.16 2.56
CA ALA A 52 -9.09 27.57 2.71
C ALA A 52 -9.42 28.76 1.79
N SER A 53 -8.48 29.70 1.64
CA SER A 53 -8.62 30.83 0.71
C SER A 53 -8.59 30.39 -0.75
N LEU A 54 -7.71 29.47 -1.13
CA LEU A 54 -7.61 28.93 -2.49
C LEU A 54 -8.84 28.10 -2.88
N TYR A 55 -9.45 27.39 -1.92
CA TYR A 55 -10.72 26.70 -2.12
C TYR A 55 -11.95 27.59 -1.97
N HIS A 56 -11.76 28.92 -1.82
CA HIS A 56 -12.83 29.88 -1.65
C HIS A 56 -13.79 29.57 -0.50
N ILE A 57 -13.30 28.98 0.58
CA ILE A 57 -14.10 28.72 1.78
C ILE A 57 -14.43 30.07 2.43
N PRO A 58 -15.72 30.39 2.70
CA PRO A 58 -16.11 31.61 3.36
C PRO A 58 -15.38 31.86 4.67
N LYS A 59 -14.93 33.10 4.92
CA LYS A 59 -14.10 33.45 6.09
C LYS A 59 -14.75 33.08 7.42
N ASP A 60 -16.04 33.19 7.53
CA ASP A 60 -16.82 32.81 8.70
C ASP A 60 -16.80 31.31 9.01
N LYS A 61 -16.62 30.48 7.97
CA LYS A 61 -16.54 29.01 8.09
C LYS A 61 -15.09 28.49 8.13
N ALA A 62 -14.15 29.25 7.58
CA ALA A 62 -12.75 28.81 7.45
C ALA A 62 -12.10 28.51 8.81
N ALA A 63 -12.28 29.38 9.80
CA ALA A 63 -11.69 29.20 11.14
C ALA A 63 -12.17 27.90 11.79
N ALA A 64 -13.48 27.65 11.81
CA ALA A 64 -14.05 26.44 12.39
C ALA A 64 -13.59 25.18 11.65
N ARG A 65 -13.49 25.22 10.30
CA ARG A 65 -13.00 24.11 9.49
C ARG A 65 -11.52 23.81 9.74
N ILE A 66 -10.69 24.83 9.88
CA ILE A 66 -9.27 24.69 10.20
C ILE A 66 -9.10 24.02 11.57
N ASP A 67 -9.82 24.47 12.59
CA ASP A 67 -9.73 23.89 13.92
C ASP A 67 -10.24 22.43 13.95
N GLU A 68 -11.31 22.12 13.23
CA GLU A 68 -11.80 20.75 13.03
C GLU A 68 -10.70 19.85 12.41
N VAL A 69 -10.13 20.29 11.32
CA VAL A 69 -9.13 19.51 10.57
C VAL A 69 -7.85 19.31 11.40
N LEU A 70 -7.37 20.36 12.10
CA LEU A 70 -6.23 20.26 13.01
C LEU A 70 -6.46 19.22 14.11
N LYS A 71 -7.67 19.20 14.68
CA LYS A 71 -8.08 18.21 15.68
C LYS A 71 -8.13 16.80 15.10
N LEU A 72 -8.63 16.65 13.87
CA LEU A 72 -8.68 15.36 13.17
C LEU A 72 -7.31 14.69 13.02
N VAL A 73 -6.27 15.50 12.78
CA VAL A 73 -4.90 14.99 12.61
C VAL A 73 -4.06 15.10 13.89
N ASN A 74 -4.67 15.48 15.03
CA ASN A 74 -4.00 15.71 16.32
C ASN A 74 -2.79 16.67 16.18
N LEU A 75 -3.01 17.85 15.61
CA LEU A 75 -2.01 18.92 15.46
C LEU A 75 -2.46 20.26 16.07
N GLU A 76 -3.61 20.31 16.77
CA GLU A 76 -4.13 21.53 17.37
C GLU A 76 -3.14 22.19 18.34
N HIS A 77 -2.39 21.39 19.09
CA HIS A 77 -1.41 21.85 20.08
C HIS A 77 -0.12 22.41 19.46
N LYS A 78 0.07 22.23 18.15
CA LYS A 78 1.23 22.69 17.38
C LYS A 78 0.83 23.60 16.20
N ALA A 79 -0.46 23.93 16.11
CA ALA A 79 -1.01 24.66 14.96
C ALA A 79 -0.33 25.98 14.67
N ASP A 80 0.12 26.69 15.70
CA ASP A 80 0.69 28.05 15.61
C ASP A 80 2.24 28.04 15.65
N GLU A 81 2.87 26.83 15.63
CA GLU A 81 4.31 26.70 15.45
C GLU A 81 4.66 26.57 13.96
N VAL A 82 5.79 27.10 13.55
CA VAL A 82 6.28 27.00 12.16
C VAL A 82 6.57 25.57 11.76
N ALA A 83 6.15 25.17 10.55
CA ALA A 83 6.27 23.80 10.08
C ALA A 83 7.72 23.29 9.99
N ARG A 84 8.72 24.19 10.01
CA ARG A 84 10.14 23.83 10.12
C ARG A 84 10.43 23.02 11.39
N SER A 85 9.74 23.29 12.50
CA SER A 85 9.92 22.60 13.79
C SER A 85 9.24 21.21 13.84
N TYR A 86 8.39 20.90 12.86
CA TYR A 86 7.63 19.65 12.83
C TYR A 86 8.52 18.45 12.51
N SER A 87 8.26 17.33 13.19
CA SER A 87 8.82 16.03 12.81
C SER A 87 8.30 15.56 11.44
N GLY A 88 8.92 14.51 10.89
CA GLY A 88 8.47 13.91 9.63
C GLY A 88 7.01 13.50 9.65
N GLY A 89 6.59 12.82 10.72
CA GLY A 89 5.21 12.41 10.93
C GLY A 89 4.24 13.59 11.11
N MET A 90 4.64 14.66 11.82
CA MET A 90 3.83 15.88 11.96
C MET A 90 3.64 16.59 10.62
N LYS A 91 4.68 16.68 9.79
CA LYS A 91 4.57 17.24 8.44
C LYS A 91 3.60 16.42 7.58
N ARG A 92 3.66 15.09 7.65
CA ARG A 92 2.71 14.23 6.92
C ARG A 92 1.28 14.38 7.40
N LYS A 93 1.06 14.55 8.70
CA LYS A 93 -0.25 14.91 9.26
C LYS A 93 -0.76 16.25 8.72
N LEU A 94 0.11 17.23 8.58
CA LEU A 94 -0.26 18.52 7.99
C LEU A 94 -0.60 18.39 6.49
N ASP A 95 0.13 17.57 5.71
CA ASP A 95 -0.25 17.27 4.31
C ASP A 95 -1.65 16.65 4.24
N ILE A 96 -1.96 15.71 5.15
CA ILE A 96 -3.31 15.11 5.24
C ILE A 96 -4.34 16.18 5.60
N ALA A 97 -4.04 17.03 6.57
CA ALA A 97 -4.89 18.16 6.96
C ALA A 97 -5.19 19.08 5.76
N CYS A 98 -4.17 19.38 4.97
CA CYS A 98 -4.32 20.14 3.73
C CYS A 98 -5.30 19.48 2.75
N GLY A 99 -5.19 18.17 2.55
CA GLY A 99 -6.12 17.40 1.72
C GLY A 99 -7.57 17.36 2.24
N LEU A 100 -7.76 17.58 3.55
CA LEU A 100 -9.07 17.55 4.20
C LEU A 100 -9.79 18.91 4.21
N ILE A 101 -9.08 20.01 3.96
CA ILE A 101 -9.68 21.38 3.99
C ILE A 101 -10.94 21.53 3.14
N PRO A 102 -11.00 21.00 1.89
CA PRO A 102 -12.20 21.17 1.04
C PRO A 102 -13.38 20.30 1.46
N ASP A 103 -13.32 19.60 2.60
CA ASP A 103 -14.34 18.64 3.05
C ASP A 103 -14.63 17.54 2.01
N PRO A 104 -13.61 16.78 1.61
CA PRO A 104 -13.71 15.87 0.48
C PRO A 104 -14.54 14.63 0.79
N ARG A 105 -15.29 14.15 -0.20
CA ARG A 105 -15.93 12.83 -0.17
C ARG A 105 -14.97 11.71 -0.57
N VAL A 106 -13.92 12.03 -1.34
CA VAL A 106 -12.86 11.11 -1.76
C VAL A 106 -11.50 11.77 -1.50
N LEU A 107 -10.65 11.09 -0.75
CA LEU A 107 -9.28 11.54 -0.48
C LEU A 107 -8.31 10.63 -1.24
N PHE A 108 -7.52 11.23 -2.13
CA PHE A 108 -6.43 10.56 -2.81
C PHE A 108 -5.13 10.77 -2.04
N MET A 109 -4.40 9.70 -1.78
CA MET A 109 -3.13 9.73 -1.07
C MET A 109 -2.07 9.02 -1.89
N ASP A 110 -1.01 9.72 -2.23
CA ASP A 110 0.10 9.15 -2.97
C ASP A 110 1.22 8.79 -2.00
N GLU A 111 1.47 7.49 -1.82
CA GLU A 111 2.44 6.91 -0.90
C GLU A 111 2.44 7.59 0.50
N PRO A 112 1.33 7.51 1.26
CA PRO A 112 1.12 8.35 2.45
C PRO A 112 2.14 8.13 3.56
N THR A 113 2.84 7.01 3.60
CA THR A 113 3.79 6.69 4.67
C THR A 113 5.24 6.54 4.22
N LEU A 114 5.53 6.87 2.95
CA LEU A 114 6.89 6.78 2.41
C LEU A 114 7.88 7.63 3.24
N GLY A 115 9.01 7.02 3.61
CA GLY A 115 10.07 7.67 4.36
C GLY A 115 9.73 8.01 5.82
N LEU A 116 8.68 7.44 6.37
CA LEU A 116 8.35 7.54 7.80
C LEU A 116 8.93 6.35 8.58
N ASP A 117 9.31 6.61 9.82
CA ASP A 117 9.61 5.55 10.78
C ASP A 117 8.35 4.73 11.13
N VAL A 118 8.57 3.53 11.71
CA VAL A 118 7.48 2.58 12.00
C VAL A 118 6.40 3.19 12.90
N GLU A 119 6.77 3.93 13.92
CA GLU A 119 5.81 4.53 14.86
C GLU A 119 4.97 5.61 14.17
N SER A 120 5.60 6.48 13.38
CA SER A 120 4.92 7.50 12.58
C SER A 120 3.97 6.88 11.55
N ARG A 121 4.39 5.79 10.87
CA ARG A 121 3.58 5.04 9.92
C ARG A 121 2.31 4.50 10.57
N LEU A 122 2.43 3.84 11.71
CA LEU A 122 1.27 3.30 12.45
C LEU A 122 0.27 4.40 12.85
N LYS A 123 0.77 5.58 13.24
CA LYS A 123 -0.08 6.74 13.56
C LYS A 123 -0.83 7.25 12.32
N ILE A 124 -0.20 7.29 11.15
CA ILE A 124 -0.87 7.65 9.89
C ILE A 124 -1.93 6.60 9.51
N TRP A 125 -1.64 5.31 9.67
CA TRP A 125 -2.63 4.25 9.43
C TRP A 125 -3.88 4.42 10.30
N GLU A 126 -3.69 4.75 11.57
CA GLU A 126 -4.81 5.01 12.47
C GLU A 126 -5.64 6.21 12.02
N HIS A 127 -5.00 7.31 11.56
CA HIS A 127 -5.73 8.45 10.99
C HIS A 127 -6.51 8.06 9.73
N ILE A 128 -5.94 7.25 8.85
CA ILE A 128 -6.64 6.76 7.64
C ILE A 128 -7.89 5.94 8.04
N ARG A 129 -7.77 5.06 9.05
CA ARG A 129 -8.93 4.29 9.55
C ARG A 129 -10.03 5.22 10.11
N GLN A 130 -9.65 6.25 10.85
CA GLN A 130 -10.59 7.23 11.38
C GLN A 130 -11.30 8.01 10.27
N LEU A 131 -10.61 8.38 9.19
CA LEU A 131 -11.21 9.02 8.02
C LEU A 131 -12.21 8.10 7.31
N LYS A 132 -11.86 6.82 7.13
CA LYS A 132 -12.78 5.80 6.60
C LYS A 132 -14.03 5.66 7.48
N ALA A 133 -13.86 5.58 8.81
CA ALA A 133 -14.97 5.48 9.75
C ALA A 133 -15.93 6.70 9.72
N ARG A 134 -15.46 7.87 9.26
CA ARG A 134 -16.26 9.06 9.01
C ARG A 134 -16.95 9.07 7.64
N GLY A 135 -16.80 8.02 6.84
CA GLY A 135 -17.42 7.90 5.52
C GLY A 135 -16.63 8.52 4.37
N ILE A 136 -15.39 8.95 4.60
CA ILE A 136 -14.50 9.42 3.52
C ILE A 136 -13.97 8.21 2.77
N THR A 137 -14.18 8.17 1.45
CA THR A 137 -13.55 7.17 0.61
C THR A 137 -12.07 7.51 0.42
N VAL A 138 -11.16 6.61 0.78
CA VAL A 138 -9.72 6.81 0.59
C VAL A 138 -9.22 5.93 -0.55
N LEU A 139 -8.58 6.54 -1.55
CA LEU A 139 -7.80 5.86 -2.56
C LEU A 139 -6.33 6.18 -2.32
N LEU A 140 -5.54 5.18 -1.98
CA LEU A 140 -4.10 5.35 -1.75
C LEU A 140 -3.28 4.53 -2.76
N THR A 141 -2.11 5.04 -3.10
CA THR A 141 -1.05 4.27 -3.74
C THR A 141 -0.01 3.91 -2.68
N THR A 142 0.58 2.74 -2.78
CA THR A 142 1.67 2.35 -1.88
C THR A 142 2.53 1.25 -2.49
N ASN A 143 3.82 1.27 -2.17
CA ASN A 143 4.74 0.17 -2.40
C ASN A 143 4.82 -0.77 -1.18
N TYR A 144 4.25 -0.38 -0.03
CA TYR A 144 4.21 -1.21 1.17
C TYR A 144 2.98 -2.12 1.14
N LEU A 145 3.21 -3.42 0.92
CA LEU A 145 2.12 -4.40 0.82
C LEU A 145 1.43 -4.64 2.16
N ASP A 146 2.15 -4.48 3.28
CA ASP A 146 1.59 -4.51 4.63
C ASP A 146 0.61 -3.36 4.87
N GLU A 147 0.91 -2.16 4.35
CA GLU A 147 -0.03 -1.02 4.39
C GLU A 147 -1.31 -1.33 3.64
N ALA A 148 -1.19 -1.85 2.41
CA ALA A 148 -2.35 -2.24 1.61
C ALA A 148 -3.19 -3.33 2.31
N ASP A 149 -2.55 -4.34 2.91
CA ASP A 149 -3.21 -5.43 3.63
C ASP A 149 -3.98 -4.94 4.87
N GLN A 150 -3.44 -3.95 5.58
CA GLN A 150 -4.01 -3.42 6.82
C GLN A 150 -5.09 -2.35 6.64
N LEU A 151 -5.07 -1.62 5.53
CA LEU A 151 -5.91 -0.44 5.34
C LEU A 151 -6.98 -0.61 4.27
N CYS A 152 -6.72 -1.39 3.22
CA CYS A 152 -7.55 -1.41 2.04
C CYS A 152 -8.65 -2.47 2.11
N ASP A 153 -9.87 -2.10 1.73
CA ASP A 153 -10.98 -3.04 1.54
C ASP A 153 -10.85 -3.75 0.17
N ARG A 154 -10.27 -3.04 -0.81
CA ARG A 154 -9.95 -3.58 -2.15
C ARG A 154 -8.60 -3.08 -2.61
N ILE A 155 -7.88 -3.94 -3.30
CA ILE A 155 -6.54 -3.70 -3.82
C ILE A 155 -6.54 -3.94 -5.33
N ALA A 156 -5.91 -3.05 -6.08
CA ALA A 156 -5.57 -3.26 -7.47
C ALA A 156 -4.04 -3.39 -7.60
N ILE A 157 -3.56 -4.53 -8.05
CA ILE A 157 -2.14 -4.75 -8.35
C ILE A 157 -1.89 -4.25 -9.77
N ILE A 158 -0.97 -3.28 -9.89
CA ILE A 158 -0.59 -2.68 -11.16
C ILE A 158 0.86 -3.05 -11.46
N ASP A 159 1.12 -3.54 -12.66
CA ASP A 159 2.46 -3.79 -13.16
C ASP A 159 2.55 -3.42 -14.64
N SER A 160 3.61 -2.72 -15.01
CA SER A 160 3.88 -2.29 -16.39
C SER A 160 2.68 -1.56 -17.03
N GLY A 161 2.03 -0.66 -16.25
CA GLY A 161 0.88 0.12 -16.68
C GLY A 161 -0.42 -0.66 -16.86
N ARG A 162 -0.50 -1.90 -16.38
CA ARG A 162 -1.69 -2.75 -16.47
C ARG A 162 -2.14 -3.25 -15.11
N VAL A 163 -3.44 -3.27 -14.90
CA VAL A 163 -4.03 -3.94 -13.73
C VAL A 163 -3.91 -5.45 -13.93
N LYS A 164 -3.22 -6.13 -13.00
CA LYS A 164 -2.97 -7.58 -13.01
C LYS A 164 -4.00 -8.36 -12.19
N ALA A 165 -4.43 -7.79 -11.05
CA ALA A 165 -5.42 -8.39 -10.19
C ALA A 165 -6.18 -7.30 -9.42
N ILE A 166 -7.44 -7.57 -9.10
CA ILE A 166 -8.27 -6.73 -8.23
C ILE A 166 -9.05 -7.64 -7.28
N GLY A 167 -9.06 -7.31 -6.01
CA GLY A 167 -9.84 -8.04 -5.00
C GLY A 167 -9.65 -7.46 -3.61
N SER A 168 -10.35 -7.99 -2.62
CA SER A 168 -10.02 -7.75 -1.22
C SER A 168 -8.68 -8.43 -0.89
N PRO A 169 -7.96 -7.99 0.17
CA PRO A 169 -6.74 -8.66 0.61
C PRO A 169 -6.91 -10.17 0.79
N ASN A 170 -8.03 -10.59 1.39
CA ASN A 170 -8.33 -12.00 1.63
C ASN A 170 -8.61 -12.79 0.34
N GLU A 171 -9.39 -12.22 -0.60
CA GLU A 171 -9.63 -12.85 -1.90
C GLU A 171 -8.33 -13.05 -2.69
N LEU A 172 -7.48 -12.02 -2.74
CA LEU A 172 -6.20 -12.09 -3.44
C LEU A 172 -5.28 -13.15 -2.83
N LYS A 173 -5.15 -13.19 -1.50
CA LYS A 173 -4.35 -14.20 -0.78
C LYS A 173 -4.91 -15.61 -0.98
N SER A 174 -6.22 -15.79 -0.83
CA SER A 174 -6.88 -17.09 -1.01
C SER A 174 -6.80 -17.60 -2.45
N GLY A 175 -6.77 -16.69 -3.43
CA GLY A 175 -6.62 -17.01 -4.85
C GLY A 175 -5.31 -17.72 -5.20
N LEU A 176 -4.28 -17.63 -4.35
CA LEU A 176 -3.05 -18.40 -4.50
C LEU A 176 -3.23 -19.89 -4.17
N GLY A 177 -4.25 -20.21 -3.35
CA GLY A 177 -4.72 -21.59 -3.17
C GLY A 177 -3.81 -22.48 -2.35
N GLY A 178 -3.44 -22.10 -1.15
CA GLY A 178 -2.70 -22.93 -0.19
C GLY A 178 -1.56 -22.17 0.48
N ASP A 179 -0.91 -22.82 1.41
CA ASP A 179 0.22 -22.25 2.15
C ASP A 179 1.51 -22.33 1.33
N ILE A 180 2.50 -21.53 1.72
CA ILE A 180 3.80 -21.45 1.05
C ILE A 180 4.85 -22.04 1.95
N VAL A 181 5.60 -23.01 1.41
CA VAL A 181 6.83 -23.55 2.01
C VAL A 181 8.00 -22.97 1.24
N THR A 182 8.86 -22.23 1.92
CA THR A 182 10.09 -21.65 1.36
C THR A 182 11.29 -22.47 1.79
N LEU A 183 12.07 -22.96 0.83
CA LEU A 183 13.34 -23.63 1.05
C LEU A 183 14.47 -22.75 0.52
N THR A 184 15.50 -22.50 1.33
CA THR A 184 16.74 -21.88 0.87
C THR A 184 17.84 -22.92 0.89
N LEU A 185 18.42 -23.19 -0.28
CA LEU A 185 19.53 -24.12 -0.40
C LEU A 185 20.87 -23.42 -0.10
N ALA A 186 21.83 -24.20 0.40
CA ALA A 186 23.18 -23.73 0.57
C ALA A 186 23.80 -23.28 -0.76
N SER A 187 24.62 -22.24 -0.71
CA SER A 187 25.23 -21.63 -1.90
C SER A 187 26.03 -22.61 -2.78
N GLY A 188 26.49 -23.72 -2.20
CA GLY A 188 27.19 -24.79 -2.93
C GLY A 188 26.27 -25.76 -3.69
N ASP A 189 24.95 -25.61 -3.61
CA ASP A 189 23.96 -26.50 -4.24
C ASP A 189 23.08 -25.77 -5.27
N LEU A 190 23.53 -24.62 -5.79
CA LEU A 190 22.81 -23.81 -6.79
C LEU A 190 22.49 -24.59 -8.07
N ASP A 191 23.38 -25.45 -8.49
CA ASP A 191 23.23 -26.32 -9.65
C ASP A 191 22.11 -27.37 -9.50
N LYS A 192 21.71 -27.67 -8.25
CA LYS A 192 20.67 -28.64 -7.93
C LYS A 192 19.27 -28.04 -7.82
N VAL A 193 19.13 -26.71 -7.80
CA VAL A 193 17.88 -26.00 -7.57
C VAL A 193 16.78 -26.45 -8.53
N GLU A 194 17.07 -26.47 -9.82
CA GLU A 194 16.09 -26.81 -10.85
C GLU A 194 15.68 -28.28 -10.79
N ALA A 195 16.65 -29.18 -10.57
CA ALA A 195 16.40 -30.61 -10.42
C ALA A 195 15.56 -30.91 -9.17
N LEU A 196 15.78 -30.16 -8.07
CA LEU A 196 14.96 -30.27 -6.87
C LEU A 196 13.55 -29.72 -7.12
N ALA A 197 13.42 -28.58 -7.78
CA ALA A 197 12.13 -27.99 -8.11
C ALA A 197 11.24 -28.94 -8.92
N GLN A 198 11.79 -29.60 -9.93
CA GLN A 198 11.06 -30.60 -10.72
C GLN A 198 10.62 -31.79 -9.89
N ALA A 199 11.45 -32.26 -8.96
CA ALA A 199 11.11 -33.39 -8.11
C ALA A 199 10.03 -33.06 -7.08
N VAL A 200 10.09 -31.85 -6.52
CA VAL A 200 9.10 -31.37 -5.57
C VAL A 200 7.77 -31.12 -6.26
N LYS A 201 7.76 -30.62 -7.48
CA LYS A 201 6.55 -30.37 -8.27
C LYS A 201 5.70 -31.64 -8.47
N GLY A 202 6.32 -32.82 -8.50
CA GLY A 202 5.64 -34.11 -8.62
C GLY A 202 5.08 -34.68 -7.30
N GLN A 203 5.30 -34.04 -6.16
CA GLN A 203 4.90 -34.56 -4.86
C GLN A 203 3.41 -34.31 -4.57
N THR A 204 2.81 -35.24 -3.85
CA THR A 204 1.40 -35.12 -3.42
C THR A 204 1.21 -33.89 -2.55
N GLY A 205 0.17 -33.11 -2.83
CA GLY A 205 -0.15 -31.88 -2.08
C GLY A 205 0.58 -30.62 -2.54
N VAL A 206 1.55 -30.73 -3.47
CA VAL A 206 2.21 -29.60 -4.09
C VAL A 206 1.38 -29.08 -5.27
N LYS A 207 1.07 -27.78 -5.25
CA LYS A 207 0.26 -27.10 -6.28
C LYS A 207 1.11 -26.35 -7.31
N ALA A 208 2.18 -25.72 -6.85
CA ALA A 208 3.11 -25.00 -7.71
C ALA A 208 4.48 -24.88 -7.04
N VAL A 209 5.52 -24.74 -7.83
CA VAL A 209 6.89 -24.47 -7.40
C VAL A 209 7.42 -23.31 -8.24
N SER A 210 8.02 -22.32 -7.59
CA SER A 210 8.78 -21.25 -8.23
C SER A 210 10.18 -21.20 -7.64
N THR A 211 11.15 -20.86 -8.49
CA THR A 211 12.58 -20.81 -8.12
C THR A 211 13.13 -19.42 -8.33
N LYS A 212 13.96 -18.95 -7.42
CA LYS A 212 14.73 -17.71 -7.59
C LYS A 212 16.09 -17.88 -6.92
N GLN A 213 17.14 -17.93 -7.73
CA GLN A 213 18.50 -18.25 -7.25
C GLN A 213 18.52 -19.56 -6.43
N ASN A 214 18.82 -19.52 -5.13
CA ASN A 214 18.85 -20.67 -4.23
C ASN A 214 17.58 -20.88 -3.41
N VAL A 215 16.51 -20.12 -3.71
CA VAL A 215 15.22 -20.17 -3.00
C VAL A 215 14.18 -20.90 -3.83
N LEU A 216 13.47 -21.85 -3.22
CA LEU A 216 12.29 -22.50 -3.76
C LEU A 216 11.07 -22.06 -2.93
N ASP A 217 10.08 -21.44 -3.57
CA ASP A 217 8.77 -21.18 -2.97
C ASP A 217 7.79 -22.23 -3.51
N ILE A 218 7.28 -23.07 -2.61
CA ILE A 218 6.45 -24.24 -2.92
C ILE A 218 5.05 -24.00 -2.36
N ARG A 219 4.06 -23.91 -3.23
CA ARG A 219 2.66 -23.82 -2.80
C ARG A 219 2.12 -25.22 -2.51
N VAL A 220 1.56 -25.40 -1.31
CA VAL A 220 1.07 -26.68 -0.80
C VAL A 220 -0.36 -26.55 -0.28
N ALA A 221 -1.12 -27.63 -0.35
CA ALA A 221 -2.48 -27.66 0.20
C ALA A 221 -2.47 -27.65 1.75
N SER A 222 -1.53 -28.37 2.36
CA SER A 222 -1.24 -28.43 3.80
C SER A 222 0.26 -28.65 3.98
N PRO A 223 0.96 -27.75 4.70
CA PRO A 223 2.38 -27.90 4.98
C PRO A 223 2.70 -29.19 5.76
N GLU A 224 1.86 -29.54 6.74
CA GLU A 224 2.06 -30.71 7.59
C GLU A 224 2.07 -32.01 6.76
N ALA A 225 1.23 -32.09 5.75
CA ALA A 225 1.14 -33.27 4.86
C ALA A 225 2.26 -33.26 3.79
N ALA A 226 2.67 -32.09 3.29
CA ALA A 226 3.61 -31.99 2.18
C ALA A 226 5.08 -31.98 2.62
N LEU A 227 5.40 -31.41 3.77
CA LEU A 227 6.77 -31.24 4.26
C LEU A 227 7.59 -32.54 4.30
N PRO A 228 7.09 -33.68 4.78
CA PRO A 228 7.87 -34.92 4.81
C PRO A 228 8.34 -35.36 3.40
N ALA A 229 7.46 -35.27 2.41
CA ALA A 229 7.78 -35.62 1.03
C ALA A 229 8.77 -34.63 0.38
N ILE A 230 8.58 -33.33 0.66
CA ILE A 230 9.48 -32.27 0.20
C ILE A 230 10.89 -32.46 0.78
N LEU A 231 11.02 -32.67 2.10
CA LEU A 231 12.31 -32.91 2.76
C LEU A 231 12.94 -34.21 2.30
N GLY A 232 12.14 -35.25 2.05
CA GLY A 232 12.64 -36.51 1.44
C GLY A 232 13.24 -36.26 0.05
N ALA A 233 12.64 -35.41 -0.78
CA ALA A 233 13.20 -35.04 -2.09
C ALA A 233 14.52 -34.24 -1.99
N VAL A 234 14.66 -33.39 -0.98
CA VAL A 234 15.90 -32.66 -0.67
C VAL A 234 17.01 -33.62 -0.29
N THR A 235 16.73 -34.53 0.64
CA THR A 235 17.70 -35.55 1.13
C THR A 235 18.15 -36.50 0.02
N ALA A 236 17.22 -36.98 -0.80
CA ALA A 236 17.50 -37.89 -1.91
C ALA A 236 18.45 -37.28 -2.96
N ARG A 237 18.53 -35.95 -3.05
CA ARG A 237 19.43 -35.23 -3.95
C ARG A 237 20.71 -34.70 -3.30
N GLY A 238 20.89 -35.00 -2.03
CA GLY A 238 22.06 -34.53 -1.27
C GLY A 238 22.14 -32.99 -1.25
N CYS A 239 20.98 -32.32 -1.25
CA CYS A 239 20.93 -30.86 -1.10
C CYS A 239 21.02 -30.51 0.39
N ARG A 240 21.74 -29.41 0.67
CA ARG A 240 21.81 -28.84 2.03
C ARG A 240 20.89 -27.64 2.11
N LEU A 241 20.04 -27.62 3.14
CA LEU A 241 19.16 -26.49 3.44
C LEU A 241 19.85 -25.53 4.42
N GLU A 242 19.84 -24.26 4.11
CA GLU A 242 20.20 -23.19 5.04
C GLU A 242 18.98 -22.73 5.84
N PHE A 243 17.79 -22.72 5.19
CA PHE A 243 16.59 -22.24 5.82
C PHE A 243 15.35 -22.96 5.27
N VAL A 244 14.39 -23.20 6.17
CA VAL A 244 13.05 -23.73 5.86
C VAL A 244 12.05 -22.89 6.62
N ASP A 245 11.08 -22.33 5.93
CA ASP A 245 9.96 -21.61 6.52
C ASP A 245 8.65 -22.05 5.87
N TYR A 246 7.54 -21.84 6.58
CA TYR A 246 6.22 -21.92 5.97
C TYR A 246 5.32 -20.82 6.51
N HIS A 247 4.49 -20.27 5.65
CA HIS A 247 3.55 -19.22 6.03
C HIS A 247 2.29 -19.26 5.17
N ARG A 248 1.21 -18.66 5.68
CA ARG A 248 0.02 -18.39 4.89
C ARG A 248 0.35 -17.33 3.83
N PRO A 249 -0.31 -17.38 2.65
CA PRO A 249 -0.09 -16.40 1.60
C PRO A 249 -0.20 -14.97 2.11
N ARG A 250 0.79 -14.14 1.77
CA ARG A 250 0.84 -12.71 2.00
C ARG A 250 0.62 -11.98 0.68
N LEU A 251 0.40 -10.68 0.74
CA LEU A 251 0.28 -9.88 -0.49
C LEU A 251 1.57 -9.86 -1.32
N ASP A 252 2.74 -10.02 -0.68
CA ASP A 252 4.04 -10.20 -1.36
C ASP A 252 4.01 -11.40 -2.30
N ASP A 253 3.44 -12.51 -1.86
CA ASP A 253 3.32 -13.73 -2.65
C ASP A 253 2.35 -13.54 -3.81
N VAL A 254 1.26 -12.80 -3.57
CA VAL A 254 0.28 -12.43 -4.60
C VAL A 254 0.95 -11.56 -5.66
N PHE A 255 1.68 -10.54 -5.23
CA PHE A 255 2.39 -9.64 -6.13
C PHE A 255 3.40 -10.40 -6.99
N LEU A 256 4.23 -11.24 -6.35
CA LEU A 256 5.21 -12.08 -7.05
C LEU A 256 4.54 -13.03 -8.06
N ALA A 257 3.43 -13.66 -7.69
CA ALA A 257 2.70 -14.58 -8.58
C ALA A 257 2.14 -13.90 -9.81
N HIS A 258 1.70 -12.64 -9.70
CA HIS A 258 1.10 -11.88 -10.81
C HIS A 258 2.11 -11.10 -11.65
N THR A 259 3.27 -10.75 -11.10
CA THR A 259 4.27 -9.88 -11.77
C THR A 259 5.58 -10.59 -12.10
N GLY A 260 5.84 -11.75 -11.49
CA GLY A 260 7.10 -12.49 -11.63
C GLY A 260 8.29 -11.85 -10.91
N ARG A 261 8.08 -10.79 -10.12
CA ARG A 261 9.13 -10.07 -9.38
C ARG A 261 8.63 -9.63 -8.01
N ARG A 262 9.54 -9.45 -7.05
CA ARG A 262 9.23 -8.82 -5.76
C ARG A 262 9.22 -7.30 -5.92
N ILE A 263 8.40 -6.60 -5.12
CA ILE A 263 8.50 -5.14 -4.99
C ILE A 263 9.90 -4.81 -4.46
N LYS A 264 10.56 -3.82 -5.06
CA LYS A 264 11.77 -3.23 -4.49
C LYS A 264 11.30 -2.29 -3.38
N GLU A 265 11.72 -2.53 -2.17
CA GLU A 265 11.68 -1.55 -1.10
C GLU A 265 12.85 -0.58 -1.36
N ASP A 266 12.52 0.66 -1.73
CA ASP A 266 13.49 1.74 -1.88
C ASP A 266 13.82 2.34 -0.51
#